data_115cea295e0f4ef57d4d837b8eab2fe9
#
_entry.id   115cea295e0f4ef57d4d837b8eab2fe9
#
_cell.length_a   1.000
_cell.length_b   1.000
_cell.length_c   1.000
_cell.angle_alpha   90.00
_cell.angle_beta   90.00
_cell.angle_gamma   90.00
#
_symmetry.space_group_name_H-M   'P 1'
#
loop_
_entity.id
_entity.type
_entity.pdbx_description
1 polymer ?
#
loop_
_entity_poly.entity_id
_entity_poly.type
_entity_poly.pdbx_seq_one_letter_code
_entity_poly.pdbx_strand_id
1 'polypeptide(L)'
;NWCLNTYKDGKGDDTKVCAVLWSPTTKIGLSMYTNEPGVQVYTGNFQGTGVSCKHGIKYPKHVSVCLESQKYPDSPNKHNWPSPYLKPGEKYYSHVAYRFWTGDFSTDK
;
A
#
# COMPACT_ATOMS: atom_id res chain seq x y z
N ASN A 1 4.19 4.64 7.85
CA ASN A 1 4.45 3.26 7.38
C ASN A 1 3.95 2.25 8.40
N TRP A 2 3.28 1.21 7.95
CA TRP A 2 2.81 0.07 8.72
C TRP A 2 3.65 -1.15 8.38
N CYS A 3 4.15 -1.86 9.38
CA CYS A 3 4.85 -3.12 9.21
C CYS A 3 3.82 -4.24 9.01
N LEU A 4 3.98 -5.01 7.94
CA LEU A 4 2.99 -6.01 7.55
C LEU A 4 3.19 -7.34 8.26
N ASN A 5 2.12 -7.91 8.82
CA ASN A 5 2.14 -9.24 9.45
C ASN A 5 2.37 -10.37 8.44
N THR A 6 2.17 -10.11 7.15
CA THR A 6 2.44 -11.04 6.05
C THR A 6 3.92 -11.12 5.65
N TYR A 7 4.77 -10.26 6.25
CA TYR A 7 6.23 -10.30 6.05
C TYR A 7 6.92 -10.90 7.26
N LYS A 8 7.58 -12.05 7.07
CA LYS A 8 8.30 -12.78 8.13
C LYS A 8 9.58 -13.37 7.57
N ASP A 9 10.61 -13.43 8.38
CA ASP A 9 11.89 -14.08 8.08
C ASP A 9 12.51 -13.62 6.73
N GLY A 10 12.41 -12.32 6.45
CA GLY A 10 12.96 -11.72 5.24
C GLY A 10 12.12 -11.92 3.97
N LYS A 11 10.92 -12.48 4.08
CA LYS A 11 10.04 -12.79 2.94
C LYS A 11 8.59 -12.36 3.19
N GLY A 12 8.00 -11.71 2.19
CA GLY A 12 6.58 -11.39 2.16
C GLY A 12 5.75 -12.48 1.50
N ASP A 13 4.55 -12.71 2.04
CA ASP A 13 3.56 -13.63 1.50
C ASP A 13 2.47 -12.84 0.77
N ASP A 14 2.63 -12.69 -0.54
CA ASP A 14 1.70 -11.98 -1.42
C ASP A 14 0.45 -12.78 -1.82
N THR A 15 0.30 -13.97 -1.25
CA THR A 15 -0.94 -14.76 -1.37
C THR A 15 -1.95 -14.44 -0.28
N LYS A 16 -1.54 -13.68 0.73
CA LYS A 16 -2.37 -13.28 1.87
C LYS A 16 -2.74 -11.82 1.84
N VAL A 17 -3.95 -11.51 2.26
CA VAL A 17 -4.40 -10.12 2.46
C VAL A 17 -3.51 -9.46 3.51
N CYS A 18 -2.89 -8.35 3.16
CA CYS A 18 -2.04 -7.57 4.07
C CYS A 18 -2.70 -6.28 4.57
N ALA A 19 -3.67 -5.76 3.82
CA ALA A 19 -4.47 -4.60 4.21
C ALA A 19 -5.86 -4.65 3.57
N VAL A 20 -6.84 -4.12 4.27
CA VAL A 20 -8.22 -3.96 3.77
C VAL A 20 -8.67 -2.53 3.98
N LEU A 21 -9.22 -1.94 2.95
CA LEU A 21 -9.94 -0.68 2.99
C LEU A 21 -11.40 -0.94 2.59
N TRP A 22 -12.34 -0.46 3.39
CA TRP A 22 -13.77 -0.69 3.15
C TRP A 22 -14.62 0.50 3.59
N SER A 23 -15.68 0.78 2.86
CA SER A 23 -16.64 1.83 3.18
C SER A 23 -17.97 1.22 3.61
N PRO A 24 -18.47 1.54 4.82
CA PRO A 24 -19.77 1.06 5.28
C PRO A 24 -20.94 1.67 4.49
N THR A 25 -20.74 2.85 3.90
CA THR A 25 -21.78 3.56 3.14
C THR A 25 -21.96 2.99 1.75
N THR A 26 -20.85 2.80 1.01
CA THR A 26 -20.90 2.32 -0.38
C THR A 26 -20.82 0.81 -0.49
N LYS A 27 -20.43 0.12 0.60
CA LYS A 27 -20.14 -1.31 0.62
C LYS A 27 -19.04 -1.74 -0.37
N ILE A 28 -18.23 -0.80 -0.82
CA ILE A 28 -17.06 -1.09 -1.66
C ILE A 28 -15.87 -1.36 -0.76
N GLY A 29 -15.16 -2.43 -1.06
CA GLY A 29 -13.92 -2.82 -0.40
C GLY A 29 -12.77 -3.01 -1.37
N LEU A 30 -11.56 -2.89 -0.84
CA LEU A 30 -10.29 -3.15 -1.49
C LEU A 30 -9.44 -3.99 -0.56
N SER A 31 -8.97 -5.13 -1.05
CA SER A 31 -7.97 -5.95 -0.37
C SER A 31 -6.63 -5.82 -1.09
N MET A 32 -5.57 -5.61 -0.33
CA MET A 32 -4.21 -5.45 -0.83
C MET A 32 -3.37 -6.69 -0.52
N TYR A 33 -2.52 -7.05 -1.46
CA TYR A 33 -1.55 -8.15 -1.38
C TYR A 33 -0.20 -7.63 -1.81
N THR A 34 0.86 -7.98 -1.11
CA THR A 34 2.23 -7.61 -1.50
C THR A 34 3.27 -8.51 -0.86
N ASN A 35 4.42 -8.66 -1.54
CA ASN A 35 5.61 -9.28 -0.98
C ASN A 35 6.56 -8.28 -0.29
N GLU A 36 6.21 -6.99 -0.26
CA GLU A 36 6.97 -5.98 0.46
C GLU A 36 6.71 -6.01 1.98
N PRO A 37 7.66 -5.53 2.81
CA PRO A 37 7.53 -5.60 4.27
C PRO A 37 6.61 -4.55 4.87
N GLY A 38 6.31 -3.48 4.16
CA GLY A 38 5.54 -2.35 4.67
C GLY A 38 4.55 -1.77 3.70
N VAL A 39 3.62 -1.00 4.24
CA VAL A 39 2.67 -0.18 3.48
C VAL A 39 2.61 1.22 4.07
N GLN A 40 2.77 2.23 3.23
CA GLN A 40 2.47 3.61 3.56
C GLN A 40 0.99 3.87 3.32
N VAL A 41 0.31 4.45 4.30
CA VAL A 41 -1.07 4.92 4.17
C VAL A 41 -1.05 6.43 4.06
N TYR A 42 -1.55 6.96 2.94
CA TYR A 42 -1.60 8.38 2.67
C TYR A 42 -3.03 8.80 2.30
N THR A 43 -3.57 9.76 3.01
CA THR A 43 -4.98 10.17 2.89
C THR A 43 -5.16 11.50 2.13
N GLY A 44 -4.23 11.86 1.26
CA GLY A 44 -4.35 13.06 0.43
C GLY A 44 -4.22 14.38 1.21
N ASN A 45 -3.37 14.41 2.24
CA ASN A 45 -3.20 15.59 3.10
C ASN A 45 -2.75 16.86 2.36
N PHE A 46 -2.00 16.70 1.26
CA PHE A 46 -1.46 17.78 0.45
C PHE A 46 -2.21 17.98 -0.87
N GLN A 47 -3.32 17.30 -1.09
CA GLN A 47 -4.21 17.61 -2.21
C GLN A 47 -4.99 18.88 -1.95
N GLY A 48 -5.60 19.46 -2.99
CA GLY A 48 -6.33 20.72 -2.86
C GLY A 48 -5.52 21.96 -3.25
N THR A 49 -4.45 21.78 -4.03
CA THR A 49 -3.58 22.88 -4.53
C THR A 49 -4.24 23.75 -5.58
N GLY A 50 -5.49 23.49 -5.94
CA GLY A 50 -6.21 24.24 -6.99
C GLY A 50 -5.86 23.83 -8.42
N VAL A 51 -4.93 22.89 -8.61
CA VAL A 51 -4.58 22.37 -9.93
C VAL A 51 -5.77 21.61 -10.51
N SER A 52 -6.10 21.93 -11.78
CA SER A 52 -7.12 21.20 -12.54
C SER A 52 -6.58 19.84 -12.97
N CYS A 53 -7.28 18.79 -12.60
CA CYS A 53 -6.96 17.42 -12.95
C CYS A 53 -7.81 16.93 -14.13
N LYS A 54 -7.83 15.62 -14.34
CA LYS A 54 -8.59 14.97 -15.42
C LYS A 54 -10.05 15.42 -15.40
N HIS A 55 -10.60 15.71 -16.56
CA HIS A 55 -11.96 16.25 -16.76
C HIS A 55 -12.22 17.63 -16.09
N GLY A 56 -11.18 18.41 -15.81
CA GLY A 56 -11.34 19.72 -15.16
C GLY A 56 -11.68 19.66 -13.67
N ILE A 57 -11.66 18.47 -13.07
CA ILE A 57 -11.98 18.28 -11.66
C ILE A 57 -10.81 18.79 -10.80
N LYS A 58 -11.12 19.51 -9.73
CA LYS A 58 -10.16 19.88 -8.68
C LYS A 58 -10.36 18.93 -7.49
N TYR A 59 -9.32 18.20 -7.14
CA TYR A 59 -9.37 17.29 -5.99
C TYR A 59 -9.16 18.06 -4.69
N PRO A 60 -10.12 18.03 -3.77
CA PRO A 60 -9.93 18.63 -2.45
C PRO A 60 -9.01 17.78 -1.57
N LYS A 61 -8.58 18.36 -0.46
CA LYS A 61 -7.86 17.64 0.59
C LYS A 61 -8.68 16.43 1.06
N HIS A 62 -8.01 15.31 1.30
CA HIS A 62 -8.61 14.04 1.77
C HIS A 62 -9.61 13.40 0.80
N VAL A 63 -9.52 13.67 -0.49
CA VAL A 63 -10.40 13.07 -1.50
C VAL A 63 -10.00 11.63 -1.87
N SER A 64 -8.80 11.22 -1.49
CA SER A 64 -8.25 9.92 -1.85
C SER A 64 -7.50 9.26 -0.69
N VAL A 65 -7.29 7.97 -0.80
CA VAL A 65 -6.38 7.21 0.04
C VAL A 65 -5.46 6.38 -0.86
N CYS A 66 -4.17 6.39 -0.53
CA CYS A 66 -3.15 5.57 -1.17
C CYS A 66 -2.67 4.49 -0.20
N LEU A 67 -2.55 3.27 -0.69
CA LEU A 67 -1.89 2.16 -0.01
C LEU A 67 -0.64 1.82 -0.82
N GLU A 68 0.53 2.17 -0.29
CA GLU A 68 1.80 2.16 -1.03
C GLU A 68 2.71 1.08 -0.43
N SER A 69 2.90 -0.04 -1.15
CA SER A 69 3.80 -1.11 -0.71
C SER A 69 5.25 -0.67 -0.86
N GLN A 70 6.08 -0.93 0.16
CA GLN A 70 7.45 -0.42 0.18
C GLN A 70 8.36 -1.15 1.18
N LYS A 71 9.67 -0.94 1.05
CA LYS A 71 10.61 -1.09 2.16
C LYS A 71 10.33 -0.01 3.20
N TYR A 72 10.72 -0.23 4.46
CA TYR A 72 10.49 0.78 5.50
C TYR A 72 11.28 2.06 5.19
N PRO A 73 10.70 3.26 5.43
CA PRO A 73 11.44 4.51 5.39
C PRO A 73 12.69 4.43 6.27
N ASP A 74 13.78 5.06 5.85
CA ASP A 74 15.09 5.05 6.53
C ASP A 74 15.80 3.66 6.56
N SER A 75 15.34 2.68 5.80
CA SER A 75 15.96 1.36 5.72
C SER A 75 17.46 1.37 5.39
N PRO A 76 18.01 2.30 4.56
CA PRO A 76 19.46 2.37 4.32
C PRO A 76 20.30 2.56 5.59
N ASN A 77 19.73 3.18 6.61
CA ASN A 77 20.41 3.45 7.89
C ASN A 77 20.11 2.40 8.99
N LYS A 78 19.36 1.35 8.67
CA LYS A 78 18.89 0.33 9.62
C LYS A 78 19.31 -1.07 9.18
N HIS A 79 20.50 -1.49 9.61
CA HIS A 79 21.10 -2.76 9.17
C HIS A 79 20.33 -4.02 9.57
N ASN A 80 19.44 -3.94 10.56
CA ASN A 80 18.60 -5.05 11.03
C ASN A 80 17.19 -5.06 10.38
N TRP A 81 16.92 -4.11 9.47
CA TRP A 81 15.68 -4.07 8.72
C TRP A 81 15.82 -4.74 7.34
N PRO A 82 14.71 -5.06 6.66
CA PRO A 82 14.76 -5.53 5.28
C PRO A 82 15.56 -4.58 4.40
N SER A 83 16.59 -5.11 3.75
CA SER A 83 17.52 -4.31 2.94
C SER A 83 16.83 -3.66 1.76
N PRO A 84 17.02 -2.35 1.50
CA PRO A 84 16.55 -1.68 0.30
C PRO A 84 17.54 -1.78 -0.86
N TYR A 85 18.72 -2.36 -0.65
CA TYR A 85 19.79 -2.42 -1.63
C TYR A 85 19.62 -3.57 -2.60
N LEU A 86 19.89 -3.31 -3.87
CA LEU A 86 20.05 -4.29 -4.94
C LEU A 86 21.51 -4.30 -5.38
N LYS A 87 22.16 -5.46 -5.33
CA LYS A 87 23.54 -5.62 -5.75
C LYS A 87 23.64 -5.96 -7.24
N PRO A 88 24.78 -5.68 -7.90
CA PRO A 88 25.03 -6.14 -9.26
C PRO A 88 24.80 -7.65 -9.39
N GLY A 89 24.05 -8.05 -10.42
CA GLY A 89 23.70 -9.45 -10.66
C GLY A 89 22.43 -9.95 -9.94
N GLU A 90 21.93 -9.21 -8.95
CA GLU A 90 20.64 -9.52 -8.31
C GLU A 90 19.47 -9.01 -9.14
N LYS A 91 18.34 -9.72 -9.06
CA LYS A 91 17.08 -9.31 -9.70
C LYS A 91 16.16 -8.66 -8.68
N TYR A 92 15.72 -7.45 -8.96
CA TYR A 92 14.63 -6.82 -8.22
C TYR A 92 13.29 -7.46 -8.60
N TYR A 93 12.51 -7.83 -7.60
CA TYR A 93 11.14 -8.30 -7.79
C TYR A 93 10.26 -7.76 -6.67
N SER A 94 9.24 -6.99 -7.05
CA SER A 94 8.20 -6.51 -6.16
C SER A 94 6.85 -6.81 -6.79
N HIS A 95 5.91 -7.26 -5.97
CA HIS A 95 4.55 -7.56 -6.39
C HIS A 95 3.56 -6.84 -5.47
N VAL A 96 2.58 -6.20 -6.08
CA VAL A 96 1.42 -5.64 -5.40
C VAL A 96 0.17 -5.91 -6.22
N ALA A 97 -0.89 -6.35 -5.56
CA ALA A 97 -2.18 -6.54 -6.17
C ALA A 97 -3.28 -5.90 -5.31
N TYR A 98 -4.26 -5.32 -5.98
CA TYR A 98 -5.47 -4.78 -5.38
C TYR A 98 -6.67 -5.54 -5.93
N ARG A 99 -7.44 -6.14 -5.02
CA ARG A 99 -8.70 -6.80 -5.35
C ARG A 99 -9.85 -5.93 -4.85
N PHE A 100 -10.67 -5.46 -5.76
CA PHE A 100 -11.89 -4.73 -5.43
C PHE A 100 -13.07 -5.69 -5.26
N TRP A 101 -13.93 -5.41 -4.30
CA TRP A 101 -15.12 -6.21 -4.03
C TRP A 101 -16.25 -5.35 -3.47
N THR A 102 -17.45 -5.91 -3.43
CA THR A 102 -18.64 -5.28 -2.83
C THR A 102 -19.27 -6.20 -1.79
N GLY A 103 -19.98 -5.62 -0.84
CA GLY A 103 -20.69 -6.33 0.22
C GLY A 103 -20.19 -5.98 1.62
N ASP A 104 -20.55 -6.79 2.59
CA ASP A 104 -20.17 -6.57 3.98
C ASP A 104 -18.67 -6.77 4.21
N PHE A 105 -18.16 -6.11 5.25
CA PHE A 105 -16.76 -6.16 5.62
C PHE A 105 -16.27 -7.62 5.78
N SER A 106 -15.12 -7.91 5.21
CA SER A 106 -14.42 -9.18 5.36
C SER A 106 -12.92 -8.98 5.20
N THR A 107 -12.14 -9.67 5.99
CA THR A 107 -10.67 -9.76 5.87
C THR A 107 -10.21 -10.88 4.94
N ASP A 108 -11.14 -11.71 4.47
CA ASP A 108 -10.85 -12.91 3.67
C ASP A 108 -11.15 -12.71 2.17
N LYS A 109 -11.53 -11.50 1.78
CA LYS A 109 -11.87 -11.15 0.38
C LYS A 109 -10.73 -10.59 -0.40
#